data_8e1e5f59e6bb07e46ca7ccc7c97d31b0
#
_entry.id   8e1e5f59e6bb07e46ca7ccc7c97d31b0
#
_cell.length_a   1.000
_cell.length_b   1.000
_cell.length_c   1.000
_cell.angle_alpha   90.00
_cell.angle_beta   90.00
_cell.angle_gamma   90.00
#
_symmetry.space_group_name_H-M   'P 1'
#
loop_
_entity.id
_entity.type
_entity.pdbx_description
1 polymer ?
#
loop_
_entity_poly.entity_id
_entity_poly.type
_entity_poly.pdbx_seq_one_letter_code
_entity_poly.pdbx_strand_id
1 'polypeptide(L)' 'TVAAKTLTGIDWLYSRMAELGLNSLEETAERCGLNRGNLYRYFKFETRPSIDVIPALCEGLEASPLEILTALGIQTPNKR' A
#
# COMPACT_ATOMS: atom_id res chain seq x y z
N THR A 1 -21.43 -1.49 12.17
CA THR A 1 -21.09 -1.43 11.60
C THR A 1 -20.66 -2.10 10.66
N VAL A 2 -20.32 -1.91 10.02
CA VAL A 2 -20.00 -2.35 9.03
C VAL A 2 -19.10 -3.29 9.02
N ALA A 3 -19.36 -4.27 8.50
CA ALA A 3 -18.54 -5.26 8.31
C ALA A 3 -17.38 -4.79 7.72
N ALA A 4 -16.37 -5.02 8.28
CA ALA A 4 -15.24 -4.54 7.78
C ALA A 4 -14.90 -5.25 6.57
N LYS A 5 -15.04 -4.61 5.48
CA LYS A 5 -14.56 -5.15 4.28
C LYS A 5 -13.11 -4.82 4.21
N THR A 6 -12.28 -5.78 4.07
CA THR A 6 -10.85 -5.55 3.95
C THR A 6 -10.56 -4.96 2.58
N LEU A 7 -10.01 -3.78 2.57
CA LEU A 7 -9.62 -3.14 1.33
C LEU A 7 -8.25 -3.63 0.92
N THR A 8 -8.05 -3.81 -0.36
CA THR A 8 -6.75 -4.19 -0.89
C THR A 8 -6.46 -3.36 -2.13
N GLY A 9 -5.22 -3.39 -2.56
CA GLY A 9 -4.83 -2.74 -3.79
C GLY A 9 -5.02 -1.26 -3.77
N ILE A 10 -5.41 -0.74 -4.91
CA ILE A 10 -5.53 0.70 -5.07
C ILE A 10 -6.62 1.29 -4.17
N ASP A 11 -7.64 0.51 -3.87
CA ASP A 11 -8.69 0.98 -2.97
C ASP A 11 -8.13 1.24 -1.58
N TRP A 12 -7.29 0.33 -1.09
CA TRP A 12 -6.63 0.51 0.20
C TRP A 12 -5.74 1.74 0.17
N LEU A 13 -5.01 1.91 -0.92
CA LEU A 13 -4.09 3.03 -1.05
C LEU A 13 -4.84 4.35 -0.98
N TYR A 14 -5.91 4.49 -1.73
CA TYR A 14 -6.69 5.72 -1.72
C TYR A 14 -7.30 5.98 -0.35
N SER A 15 -7.78 4.93 0.30
CA SER A 15 -8.33 5.08 1.64
C SER A 15 -7.28 5.58 2.63
N ARG A 16 -6.07 5.02 2.53
CA ARG A 16 -5.00 5.43 3.42
C ARG A 16 -4.55 6.85 3.14
N MET A 17 -4.51 7.22 1.86
CA MET A 17 -4.17 8.57 1.47
C MET A 17 -5.14 9.57 2.10
N ALA A 18 -6.42 9.23 2.07
CA ALA A 18 -7.42 10.11 2.66
C ALA A 18 -7.20 10.25 4.16
N GLU A 19 -6.87 9.15 4.83
CA GLU A 19 -6.61 9.21 6.27
C GLU A 19 -5.41 10.07 6.60
N LEU A 20 -4.40 10.07 5.74
CA LEU A 20 -3.19 10.82 5.99
C LEU A 20 -3.23 12.24 5.43
N GLY A 21 -4.32 12.58 4.77
CA GLY A 21 -4.44 13.91 4.19
C GLY A 21 -3.61 14.12 2.94
N LEU A 22 -3.28 13.05 2.25
CA LEU A 22 -2.49 13.15 1.02
C LEU A 22 -3.42 13.42 -0.16
N ASN A 23 -3.01 14.34 -1.01
CA ASN A 23 -3.89 14.81 -2.07
C ASN A 23 -3.66 14.16 -3.42
N SER A 24 -2.53 13.52 -3.61
CA SER A 24 -2.24 12.95 -4.92
C SER A 24 -1.32 11.75 -4.79
N LEU A 25 -1.32 10.92 -5.81
CA LEU A 25 -0.41 9.78 -5.85
C LEU A 25 1.04 10.26 -5.89
N GLU A 26 1.28 11.39 -6.54
CA GLU A 26 2.62 11.93 -6.63
C GLU A 26 3.15 12.28 -5.25
N GLU A 27 2.33 12.94 -4.46
CA GLU A 27 2.71 13.29 -3.09
C GLU A 27 2.95 12.04 -2.26
N THR A 28 2.08 11.06 -2.43
CA THR A 28 2.20 9.79 -1.70
C THR A 28 3.49 9.08 -2.08
N ALA A 29 3.79 9.04 -3.38
CA ALA A 29 5.00 8.38 -3.84
C ALA A 29 6.24 9.05 -3.29
N GLU A 30 6.24 10.37 -3.21
CA GLU A 30 7.36 11.10 -2.64
C GLU A 30 7.59 10.71 -1.19
N ARG A 31 6.52 10.57 -0.43
CA ARG A 31 6.65 10.16 0.96
C ARG A 31 7.28 8.78 1.08
N CYS A 32 7.02 7.92 0.11
CA CYS A 32 7.54 6.57 0.14
C CYS A 32 8.90 6.44 -0.54
N GLY A 33 9.39 7.53 -1.12
CA GLY A 33 10.66 7.47 -1.85
C GLY A 33 10.57 6.74 -3.16
N LEU A 34 9.39 6.73 -3.76
CA LEU A 34 9.17 6.02 -5.02
C LEU A 34 8.66 7.00 -6.05
N ASN A 35 8.61 6.59 -7.31
CA ASN A 35 7.94 7.41 -8.29
C ASN A 35 6.48 6.98 -8.38
N ARG A 36 5.66 7.89 -8.89
CA ARG A 36 4.23 7.69 -8.92
C ARG A 36 3.83 6.44 -9.73
N GLY A 37 4.50 6.23 -10.85
CA GLY A 37 4.17 5.09 -11.68
C GLY A 37 4.40 3.76 -10.99
N ASN A 38 5.52 3.65 -10.28
CA ASN A 38 5.81 2.42 -9.56
C ASN A 38 4.81 2.19 -8.43
N LEU A 39 4.51 3.25 -7.69
CA LEU A 39 3.55 3.14 -6.60
C LEU A 39 2.21 2.65 -7.13
N TYR A 40 1.75 3.24 -8.20
CA TYR A 40 0.46 2.87 -8.78
C TYR A 40 0.46 1.40 -9.23
N ARG A 41 1.53 0.98 -9.91
CA ARG A 41 1.59 -0.40 -10.40
C ARG A 41 1.61 -1.42 -9.28
N TYR A 42 2.30 -1.10 -8.18
CA TYR A 42 2.32 -2.01 -7.05
C TYR A 42 0.92 -2.26 -6.52
N PHE A 43 0.14 -1.21 -6.37
CA PHE A 43 -1.19 -1.35 -5.80
C PHE A 43 -2.23 -1.77 -6.82
N LYS A 44 -1.88 -1.73 -8.09
CA LYS A 44 -2.76 -2.31 -9.12
C LYS A 44 -2.39 -3.77 -9.41
N PHE A 45 -1.44 -4.30 -8.68
CA PHE A 45 -1.00 -5.68 -8.82
C PHE A 45 -0.35 -5.96 -10.16
N GLU A 46 0.16 -4.94 -10.81
CA GLU A 46 0.82 -5.11 -12.10
C GLU A 46 2.29 -5.49 -11.93
N THR A 47 2.89 -5.07 -10.81
CA THR A 47 4.29 -5.33 -10.56
C THR A 47 4.44 -5.60 -9.07
N ARG A 48 5.28 -6.54 -8.73
CA ARG A 48 5.56 -6.80 -7.33
C ARG A 48 6.72 -5.96 -6.86
N PRO A 49 6.58 -5.30 -5.71
CA PRO A 49 7.71 -4.54 -5.18
C PRO A 49 8.76 -5.49 -4.64
N SER A 50 10.00 -5.03 -4.66
CA SER A 50 11.05 -5.81 -4.01
C SER A 50 10.88 -5.68 -2.50
N ILE A 51 11.53 -6.58 -1.77
CA ILE A 51 11.39 -6.58 -0.33
C ILE A 51 11.94 -5.28 0.26
N ASP A 52 12.88 -4.64 -0.42
CA ASP A 52 13.47 -3.40 0.07
C ASP A 52 12.48 -2.24 0.05
N VAL A 53 11.43 -2.36 -0.75
CA VAL A 53 10.43 -1.30 -0.85
C VAL A 53 9.45 -1.36 0.32
N ILE A 54 9.30 -2.51 0.94
CA ILE A 54 8.30 -2.69 1.98
C ILE A 54 8.50 -1.72 3.14
N PRO A 55 9.71 -1.58 3.71
CA PRO A 55 9.88 -0.60 4.79
C PRO A 55 9.55 0.82 4.35
N ALA A 56 9.89 1.19 3.12
CA ALA A 56 9.60 2.52 2.63
C ALA A 56 8.10 2.76 2.55
N LEU A 57 7.35 1.77 2.10
CA LEU A 57 5.89 1.88 2.05
C LEU A 57 5.32 1.98 3.45
N CYS A 58 5.86 1.22 4.39
CA CYS A 58 5.38 1.27 5.76
C CYS A 58 5.57 2.66 6.34
N GLU A 59 6.73 3.25 6.11
CA GLU A 59 7.00 4.58 6.64
C GLU A 59 6.17 5.64 5.96
N GLY A 60 6.11 5.61 4.65
CA GLY A 60 5.40 6.63 3.90
C GLY A 60 3.90 6.60 4.12
N LEU A 61 3.36 5.42 4.30
CA LEU A 61 1.92 5.26 4.48
C LEU A 61 1.52 5.03 5.93
N GLU A 62 2.50 5.05 6.84
CA GLU A 62 2.27 4.88 8.27
C GLU A 62 1.45 3.62 8.55
N ALA A 63 1.89 2.53 7.96
CA ALA A 63 1.22 1.26 8.08
C ALA A 63 2.20 0.19 8.51
N SER A 64 1.68 -0.90 9.07
CA SER A 64 2.53 -2.00 9.48
C SER A 64 2.90 -2.85 8.26
N PRO A 65 3.97 -3.63 8.36
CA PRO A 65 4.32 -4.51 7.24
C PRO A 65 3.19 -5.46 6.87
N LEU A 66 2.44 -5.95 7.85
CA LEU A 66 1.35 -6.84 7.56
C LEU A 66 0.26 -6.14 6.76
N GLU A 67 -0.04 -4.90 7.13
CA GLU A 67 -1.02 -4.12 6.38
C GLU A 67 -0.58 -3.90 4.95
N ILE A 68 0.69 -3.58 4.76
CA ILE A 68 1.21 -3.33 3.43
C ILE A 68 1.16 -4.60 2.59
N LEU A 69 1.58 -5.73 3.16
CA LEU A 69 1.54 -6.98 2.41
C LEU A 69 0.12 -7.37 2.02
N THR A 70 -0.81 -7.18 2.94
CA THR A 70 -2.20 -7.47 2.65
C THR A 70 -2.72 -6.55 1.55
N ALA A 71 -2.38 -5.27 1.63
CA ALA A 71 -2.84 -4.32 0.64
C ALA A 71 -2.27 -4.61 -0.75
N LEU A 72 -1.05 -5.15 -0.79
CA LEU A 72 -0.42 -5.49 -2.05
C LEU A 72 -0.90 -6.82 -2.61
N GLY A 73 -1.79 -7.49 -1.90
CA GLY A 73 -2.29 -8.78 -2.36
C GLY A 73 -1.32 -9.92 -2.15
N ILE A 74 -0.28 -9.70 -1.34
CA ILE A 74 0.68 -10.75 -1.05
C ILE A 74 0.22 -11.43 0.21
N GLN A 75 -0.22 -12.67 0.09
CA GLN A 75 -0.71 -13.37 1.24
C GLN A 75 0.36 -14.25 1.81
N THR A 76 0.51 -14.22 3.12
CA THR A 76 1.41 -15.16 3.74
C THR A 76 0.68 -16.47 3.84
N PRO A 77 1.34 -17.58 3.60
CA PRO A 77 0.71 -18.88 3.72
C PRO A 77 0.42 -19.10 5.18
N ASN A 78 -0.74 -19.40 5.39
CA ASN A 78 -1.07 -19.64 6.70
C ASN A 78 -0.97 -21.00 6.97
N LYS A 79 -0.71 -21.63 7.12
CA LYS A 79 -0.87 -22.64 7.24
C LYS A 79 -0.97 -23.29 7.93
N ARG A 80 -1.33 -23.46 8.16
CA ARG A 80 -1.65 -23.89 8.67
C ARG A 80 -1.55 -24.28 8.89
#